data_4736b8c48509fa2e25fab65d6a11422f
#
_entry.id   4736b8c48509fa2e25fab65d6a11422f
#
_cell.length_a   1.000
_cell.length_b   1.000
_cell.length_c   1.000
_cell.angle_alpha   90.00
_cell.angle_beta   90.00
_cell.angle_gamma   90.00
#
_symmetry.space_group_name_H-M   'P 1'
#
loop_
_entity.id
_entity.type
_entity.pdbx_description
1 polymer ?
#
loop_
_entity_poly.entity_id
_entity_poly.type
_entity_poly.pdbx_seq_one_letter_code
_entity_poly.pdbx_strand_id
1 'polypeptide(L)'
;MHVVVQHRITDPEKFFSMNAEEVAGGGPPGVQGRQFFPSPDGSVAVCLWEADSIDTLRDYLDPATAGVSENTYFEVDTERATGLPETAAAGA
;
A
#
# COMPACT_ATOMS: atom_id res chain seq x y z
N MET A 1 2.22 12.45 -1.98
CA MET A 1 2.56 11.72 -3.21
C MET A 1 1.80 10.41 -3.26
N HIS A 2 1.63 9.86 -4.42
CA HIS A 2 1.14 8.49 -4.58
C HIS A 2 2.33 7.53 -4.66
N VAL A 3 2.21 6.40 -3.98
CA VAL A 3 3.26 5.38 -3.91
C VAL A 3 2.64 4.03 -4.24
N VAL A 4 3.28 3.29 -5.13
CA VAL A 4 2.94 1.89 -5.38
C VAL A 4 3.80 1.02 -4.48
N VAL A 5 3.16 0.07 -3.80
CA VAL A 5 3.84 -0.94 -3.00
C VAL A 5 3.58 -2.30 -3.66
N GLN A 6 4.65 -3.01 -3.96
CA GLN A 6 4.56 -4.38 -4.45
C GLN A 6 4.93 -5.31 -3.30
N HIS A 7 4.04 -6.25 -2.99
CA HIS A 7 4.24 -7.24 -1.94
C HIS A 7 4.56 -8.58 -2.58
N ARG A 8 5.72 -9.14 -2.24
CA ARG A 8 5.98 -10.57 -2.49
C ARG A 8 5.57 -11.32 -1.23
N ILE A 9 4.47 -12.06 -1.32
CA ILE A 9 3.83 -12.66 -0.17
C ILE A 9 4.53 -13.98 0.17
N THR A 10 5.10 -14.06 1.38
CA THR A 10 5.84 -15.23 1.86
C THR A 10 5.00 -16.10 2.78
N ASP A 11 3.97 -15.54 3.41
CA ASP A 11 3.02 -16.27 4.25
C ASP A 11 1.60 -15.82 3.88
N PRO A 12 0.99 -16.42 2.85
CA PRO A 12 -0.32 -15.98 2.39
C PRO A 12 -1.42 -16.06 3.45
N GLU A 13 -1.41 -17.11 4.27
CA GLU A 13 -2.42 -17.28 5.31
C GLU A 13 -2.43 -16.10 6.28
N LYS A 14 -1.26 -15.72 6.78
CA LYS A 14 -1.14 -14.58 7.69
C LYS A 14 -1.35 -13.26 6.99
N PHE A 15 -0.83 -13.11 5.77
CA PHE A 15 -1.00 -11.87 5.00
C PHE A 15 -2.49 -11.57 4.79
N PHE A 16 -3.27 -12.56 4.34
CA PHE A 16 -4.69 -12.37 4.06
C PHE A 16 -5.57 -12.43 5.32
N SER A 17 -5.02 -12.77 6.48
CA SER A 17 -5.73 -12.65 7.75
C SER A 17 -5.80 -11.21 8.25
N MET A 18 -4.93 -10.33 7.75
CA MET A 18 -4.98 -8.91 8.08
C MET A 18 -6.17 -8.26 7.39
N ASN A 19 -6.85 -7.34 8.08
CA ASN A 19 -7.94 -6.59 7.49
C ASN A 19 -7.37 -5.45 6.64
N ALA A 20 -7.52 -5.55 5.31
CA ALA A 20 -6.95 -4.57 4.39
C ALA A 20 -7.47 -3.14 4.64
N GLU A 21 -8.75 -2.98 5.00
CA GLU A 21 -9.33 -1.68 5.28
C GLU A 21 -8.74 -1.06 6.56
N GLU A 22 -8.51 -1.87 7.58
CA GLU A 22 -7.88 -1.40 8.82
C GLU A 22 -6.44 -0.99 8.58
N VAL A 23 -5.69 -1.77 7.80
CA VAL A 23 -4.31 -1.42 7.46
C VAL A 23 -4.30 -0.13 6.64
N ALA A 24 -5.19 0.01 5.66
CA ALA A 24 -5.25 1.19 4.79
C ALA A 24 -5.55 2.47 5.57
N GLY A 25 -6.36 2.39 6.61
CA GLY A 25 -6.74 3.55 7.44
C GLY A 25 -5.98 3.70 8.74
N GLY A 26 -5.12 2.75 9.09
CA GLY A 26 -4.45 2.71 10.40
C GLY A 26 -3.08 3.38 10.45
N GLY A 27 -2.63 4.00 9.37
CA GLY A 27 -1.33 4.65 9.34
C GLY A 27 -1.31 6.01 10.04
N PRO A 28 -0.13 6.62 10.15
CA PRO A 28 -0.01 7.97 10.72
C PRO A 28 -0.72 8.99 9.84
N PRO A 29 -0.95 10.22 10.34
CA PRO A 29 -1.56 11.28 9.53
C PRO A 29 -0.81 11.48 8.21
N GLY A 30 -1.56 11.60 7.11
CA GLY A 30 -0.99 11.74 5.76
C GLY A 30 -0.67 10.44 5.06
N VAL A 31 -0.82 9.29 5.73
CA VAL A 31 -0.61 7.97 5.13
C VAL A 31 -1.95 7.26 5.01
N GLN A 32 -2.35 6.95 3.77
CA GLN A 32 -3.65 6.31 3.52
C GLN A 32 -3.55 5.34 2.35
N GLY A 33 -4.04 4.11 2.55
CA GLY A 33 -4.20 3.14 1.47
C GLY A 33 -5.40 3.48 0.60
N ARG A 34 -5.23 3.37 -0.72
CA ARG A 34 -6.27 3.75 -1.70
C ARG A 34 -6.79 2.54 -2.47
N GLN A 35 -5.92 1.65 -2.89
CA GLN A 35 -6.28 0.50 -3.72
C GLN A 35 -5.44 -0.70 -3.33
N PHE A 36 -6.00 -1.90 -3.47
CA PHE A 36 -5.33 -3.14 -3.14
C PHE A 36 -5.73 -4.21 -4.16
N PHE A 37 -4.73 -4.79 -4.81
CA PHE A 37 -4.94 -5.77 -5.88
C PHE A 37 -4.07 -7.02 -5.62
N PRO A 38 -4.63 -8.05 -4.97
CA PRO A 38 -3.90 -9.31 -4.79
C PRO A 38 -4.01 -10.19 -6.02
N SER A 39 -2.99 -11.04 -6.25
CA SER A 39 -3.05 -12.05 -7.29
C SER A 39 -3.97 -13.22 -6.87
N PRO A 40 -4.55 -13.95 -7.85
CA PRO A 40 -5.45 -15.07 -7.52
C PRO A 40 -4.77 -16.18 -6.71
N ASP A 41 -3.48 -16.42 -6.94
CA ASP A 41 -2.74 -17.47 -6.22
C ASP A 41 -2.18 -17.01 -4.87
N GLY A 42 -2.35 -15.74 -4.53
CA GLY A 42 -1.88 -15.21 -3.25
C GLY A 42 -0.38 -15.02 -3.13
N SER A 43 0.37 -15.08 -4.24
CA SER A 43 1.83 -14.95 -4.21
C SER A 43 2.32 -13.51 -4.24
N VAL A 44 1.54 -12.60 -4.82
CA VAL A 44 1.90 -11.19 -4.94
C VAL A 44 0.66 -10.31 -4.75
N ALA A 45 0.90 -9.07 -4.38
CA ALA A 45 -0.14 -8.04 -4.35
C ALA A 45 0.48 -6.69 -4.68
N VAL A 46 -0.35 -5.78 -5.17
CA VAL A 46 0.04 -4.39 -5.43
C VAL A 46 -0.94 -3.49 -4.70
N CYS A 47 -0.41 -2.50 -4.00
CA CYS A 47 -1.21 -1.49 -3.31
C CYS A 47 -0.87 -0.11 -3.82
N LEU A 48 -1.86 0.77 -3.85
CA LEU A 48 -1.65 2.20 -4.07
C LEU A 48 -1.90 2.94 -2.77
N TRP A 49 -0.96 3.80 -2.40
CA TRP A 49 -1.01 4.59 -1.17
C TRP A 49 -0.80 6.06 -1.46
N GLU A 50 -1.34 6.91 -0.59
CA GLU A 50 -0.94 8.30 -0.46
C GLU A 50 -0.09 8.44 0.79
N ALA A 51 1.04 9.14 0.68
CA ALA A 51 1.95 9.38 1.79
C ALA A 51 2.76 10.65 1.54
N ASP A 52 3.33 11.21 2.59
CA ASP A 52 4.21 12.37 2.48
C ASP A 52 5.58 11.97 1.92
N SER A 53 6.01 10.76 2.20
CA SER A 53 7.27 10.21 1.68
C SER A 53 7.20 8.68 1.67
N ILE A 54 8.07 8.07 0.87
CA ILE A 54 8.21 6.62 0.85
C ILE A 54 8.71 6.12 2.22
N ASP A 55 9.62 6.83 2.84
CA ASP A 55 10.16 6.43 4.14
C ASP A 55 9.07 6.36 5.21
N THR A 56 8.18 7.34 5.27
CA THR A 56 7.05 7.32 6.21
C THR A 56 6.15 6.11 5.97
N LEU A 57 5.85 5.81 4.71
CA LEU A 57 5.03 4.66 4.37
C LEU A 57 5.73 3.34 4.71
N ARG A 58 7.02 3.23 4.39
CA ARG A 58 7.81 2.04 4.70
C ARG A 58 7.87 1.80 6.21
N ASP A 59 8.06 2.85 6.99
CA ASP A 59 8.13 2.76 8.46
C ASP A 59 6.81 2.25 9.04
N TYR A 60 5.71 2.47 8.38
CA TYR A 60 4.41 1.91 8.77
C TYR A 60 4.22 0.48 8.27
N LEU A 61 4.45 0.22 6.99
CA LEU A 61 4.09 -1.06 6.36
C LEU A 61 5.08 -2.20 6.64
N ASP A 62 6.37 -1.94 6.63
CA ASP A 62 7.36 -3.02 6.82
C ASP A 62 7.19 -3.71 8.17
N PRO A 63 7.04 -2.99 9.29
CA PRO A 63 6.73 -3.65 10.56
C PRO A 63 5.38 -4.39 10.55
N ALA A 64 4.36 -3.83 9.90
CA ALA A 64 3.03 -4.43 9.85
C ALA A 64 3.01 -5.75 9.07
N THR A 65 3.91 -5.90 8.09
CA THR A 65 3.98 -7.08 7.23
C THR A 65 5.22 -7.92 7.48
N ALA A 66 5.93 -7.69 8.57
CA ALA A 66 7.14 -8.44 8.91
C ALA A 66 6.84 -9.95 8.99
N GLY A 67 7.63 -10.74 8.26
CA GLY A 67 7.46 -12.19 8.22
C GLY A 67 6.32 -12.70 7.35
N VAL A 68 5.52 -11.81 6.72
CA VAL A 68 4.41 -12.23 5.86
C VAL A 68 4.58 -11.78 4.41
N SER A 69 5.32 -10.71 4.16
CA SER A 69 5.64 -10.26 2.80
C SER A 69 6.94 -9.46 2.77
N GLU A 70 7.52 -9.40 1.57
CA GLU A 70 8.63 -8.51 1.26
C GLU A 70 8.07 -7.41 0.36
N ASN A 71 8.35 -6.14 0.71
CA ASN A 71 7.75 -4.99 0.05
C ASN A 71 8.78 -4.20 -0.73
N THR A 72 8.41 -3.76 -1.93
CA THR A 72 9.16 -2.78 -2.71
C THR A 72 8.26 -1.59 -2.99
N TYR A 73 8.85 -0.40 -3.08
CA TYR A 73 8.14 0.88 -3.12
C TYR A 73 8.64 1.71 -4.28
N PHE A 74 7.74 2.41 -4.97
CA PHE A 74 8.15 3.47 -5.89
C PHE A 74 7.12 4.59 -5.92
N GLU A 75 7.61 5.80 -6.16
CA GLU A 75 6.74 6.96 -6.33
C GLU A 75 6.06 6.91 -7.69
N VAL A 76 4.77 7.23 -7.74
CA VAL A 76 4.02 7.29 -9.00
C VAL A 76 4.26 8.65 -9.66
N ASP A 77 4.57 8.63 -10.96
CA ASP A 77 4.57 9.84 -11.78
C ASP A 77 3.13 10.22 -12.08
N THR A 78 2.60 11.17 -11.33
CA THR A 78 1.19 11.53 -11.41
C THR A 78 0.82 12.23 -12.71
N GLU A 79 1.80 12.79 -13.43
CA GLU A 79 1.54 13.41 -14.73
C GLU A 79 1.27 12.38 -15.84
N ARG A 80 1.92 11.21 -15.75
CA ARG A 80 1.78 10.15 -16.75
C ARG A 80 0.84 9.03 -16.33
N ALA A 81 0.49 8.96 -15.05
CA ALA A 81 -0.36 7.90 -14.53
C ALA A 81 -1.78 8.01 -15.07
N THR A 82 -2.43 6.86 -15.18
CA THR A 82 -3.84 6.76 -15.56
C THR A 82 -4.58 5.98 -14.49
N GLY A 83 -5.76 6.43 -14.13
CA GLY A 83 -6.62 5.71 -13.20
C GLY A 83 -6.36 5.97 -11.73
N LEU A 84 -5.57 6.98 -11.39
CA LEU A 84 -5.38 7.35 -9.99
C LEU A 84 -6.70 7.83 -9.37
N PRO A 85 -7.02 7.40 -8.14
CA PRO A 85 -8.16 7.95 -7.44
C PRO A 85 -7.92 9.40 -7.05
N GLU A 86 -8.98 10.16 -6.83
CA GLU A 86 -8.86 11.50 -6.28
C GLU A 86 -8.20 11.43 -4.89
N THR A 87 -7.33 12.41 -4.60
CA THR A 87 -6.75 12.50 -3.27
C THR A 87 -7.82 12.90 -2.26
N ALA A 88 -7.60 12.57 -1.00
CA ALA A 88 -8.53 12.96 0.06
C ALA A 88 -8.70 14.49 0.11
N ALA A 89 -7.63 15.25 -0.14
CA ALA A 89 -7.69 16.71 -0.16
C ALA A 89 -8.46 17.23 -1.37
N ALA A 90 -8.32 16.60 -2.53
CA ALA A 90 -9.03 17.01 -3.75
C ALA A 90 -10.50 16.61 -3.72
N GLY A 91 -10.83 15.53 -3.03
CA GLY A 91 -12.21 15.05 -2.90
C GLY A 91 -13.01 15.79 -1.84
N ALA A 92 -12.38 16.63 -1.09
CA ALA A 92 -13.04 17.36 -0.01
C ALA A 92 -13.95 18.47 -0.53
#